data_48dfa4c3b7f91552531d80042853f36a
#
_entry.id   48dfa4c3b7f91552531d80042853f36a
#
_cell.length_a   1.000
_cell.length_b   1.000
_cell.length_c   1.000
_cell.angle_alpha   90.00
_cell.angle_beta   90.00
_cell.angle_gamma   90.00
#
_symmetry.space_group_name_H-M   'P 1'
#
loop_
_entity.id
_entity.type
_entity.pdbx_description
1 polymer ?
#
loop_
_entity_poly.entity_id
_entity_poly.type
_entity_poly.pdbx_seq_one_letter_code
_entity_poly.pdbx_strand_id
1 'polypeptide(L)'
;MRKMLSFMMTSADGYHADPGDALDWHNVDQEFSQFALAQLREAGTLVFGRVTYEGMAAFWPTPAGQQSDPDVAKAMNTTPKIVISRTLAQATWVGTQVISTGAEQELAKLKQQPGKDIVIPGSSTLTASLLPTGLLDELRIMVNPVILGQGRSLFAGADMTSLKLLKTQQFTSGNVLLYYQPITN
;
A
#
# COMPACT_ATOMS: atom_id res chain seq x y z
N MET A 1 13.21 -6.66 -14.73
CA MET A 1 11.97 -7.07 -14.03
C MET A 1 11.68 -6.05 -12.96
N ARG A 2 10.45 -5.55 -12.87
CA ARG A 2 10.01 -4.56 -11.87
C ARG A 2 9.86 -5.23 -10.52
N LYS A 3 10.26 -4.57 -9.43
CA LYS A 3 9.92 -5.04 -8.09
C LYS A 3 8.45 -4.75 -7.78
N MET A 4 7.83 -5.61 -6.99
CA MET A 4 6.52 -5.39 -6.41
C MET A 4 6.68 -5.26 -4.90
N LEU A 5 6.27 -4.13 -4.36
CA LEU A 5 6.34 -3.87 -2.93
C LEU A 5 4.98 -3.44 -2.39
N SER A 6 4.69 -3.85 -1.17
CA SER A 6 3.53 -3.38 -0.42
C SER A 6 3.98 -2.49 0.73
N PHE A 7 3.27 -1.39 0.94
CA PHE A 7 3.45 -0.50 2.08
C PHE A 7 2.18 -0.47 2.92
N MET A 8 2.32 -0.78 4.21
CA MET A 8 1.23 -0.85 5.17
C MET A 8 1.56 -0.03 6.41
N MET A 9 0.56 0.64 6.97
CA MET A 9 0.65 1.26 8.30
C MET A 9 -0.11 0.41 9.31
N THR A 10 0.44 0.29 10.51
CA THR A 10 -0.15 -0.49 11.59
C THR A 10 0.06 0.19 12.94
N SER A 11 -0.82 -0.08 13.90
CA SER A 11 -0.59 0.19 15.31
C SER A 11 0.48 -0.75 15.89
N ALA A 12 0.99 -0.46 17.08
CA ALA A 12 1.99 -1.31 17.75
C ALA A 12 1.45 -2.71 18.08
N ASP A 13 0.13 -2.86 18.21
CA ASP A 13 -0.58 -4.12 18.45
C ASP A 13 -1.17 -4.76 17.18
N GLY A 14 -0.76 -4.28 15.97
CA GLY A 14 -0.96 -5.00 14.71
C GLY A 14 -2.27 -4.73 13.97
N TYR A 15 -2.98 -3.64 14.28
CA TYR A 15 -4.19 -3.25 13.54
C TYR A 15 -3.86 -2.19 12.48
N HIS A 16 -4.48 -2.30 11.29
CA HIS A 16 -4.31 -1.32 10.21
C HIS A 16 -5.48 -0.32 10.12
N ALA A 17 -6.57 -0.55 10.85
CA ALA A 17 -7.70 0.35 11.01
C ALA A 17 -8.36 0.10 12.36
N ASP A 18 -9.00 1.10 12.92
CA ASP A 18 -9.83 0.96 14.11
C ASP A 18 -11.17 0.23 13.79
N PRO A 19 -12.04 -0.06 14.76
CA PRO A 19 -13.32 -0.70 14.51
C PRO A 19 -14.26 0.09 13.59
N GLY A 20 -14.08 1.41 13.51
CA GLY A 20 -14.85 2.32 12.66
C GLY A 20 -14.23 2.57 11.28
N ASP A 21 -13.14 1.86 10.94
CA ASP A 21 -12.33 2.07 9.73
C ASP A 21 -11.62 3.43 9.68
N ALA A 22 -11.51 4.14 10.82
CA ALA A 22 -10.76 5.38 10.87
C ALA A 22 -9.24 5.15 10.85
N LEU A 23 -8.54 6.13 10.27
CA LEU A 23 -7.08 6.14 10.08
C LEU A 23 -6.43 7.40 10.67
N ASP A 24 -7.16 8.20 11.45
CA ASP A 24 -6.73 9.47 12.04
C ASP A 24 -5.63 9.31 13.11
N TRP A 25 -5.45 8.09 13.60
CA TRP A 25 -4.36 7.71 14.49
C TRP A 25 -3.00 7.52 13.75
N HIS A 26 -2.99 7.52 12.42
CA HIS A 26 -1.74 7.46 11.66
C HIS A 26 -0.91 8.71 11.94
N ASN A 27 0.33 8.50 12.36
CA ASN A 27 1.27 9.58 12.61
C ASN A 27 1.91 10.01 11.27
N VAL A 28 1.28 11.01 10.64
CA VAL A 28 1.65 11.54 9.33
C VAL A 28 2.23 12.93 9.53
N ASP A 29 3.56 13.02 9.52
CA ASP A 29 4.31 14.27 9.65
C ASP A 29 5.09 14.59 8.37
N GLN A 30 5.90 15.65 8.41
CA GLN A 30 6.72 16.05 7.26
C GLN A 30 7.74 14.99 6.86
N GLU A 31 8.32 14.26 7.82
CA GLU A 31 9.28 13.19 7.54
C GLU A 31 8.60 12.01 6.84
N PHE A 32 7.37 11.67 7.28
CA PHE A 32 6.53 10.70 6.59
C PHE A 32 6.20 11.15 5.15
N SER A 33 5.80 12.41 4.96
CA SER A 33 5.49 12.95 3.62
C SER A 33 6.69 12.85 2.67
N GLN A 34 7.89 13.16 3.16
CA GLN A 34 9.12 13.01 2.37
C GLN A 34 9.39 11.54 2.00
N PHE A 35 9.21 10.63 2.94
CA PHE A 35 9.31 9.18 2.69
C PHE A 35 8.27 8.72 1.65
N ALA A 36 7.00 9.11 1.83
CA ALA A 36 5.91 8.74 0.92
C ALA A 36 6.17 9.25 -0.51
N LEU A 37 6.60 10.50 -0.64
CA LEU A 37 6.98 11.09 -1.93
C LEU A 37 8.17 10.37 -2.58
N ALA A 38 9.20 10.02 -1.80
CA ALA A 38 10.34 9.26 -2.32
C ALA A 38 9.89 7.89 -2.84
N GLN A 39 9.05 7.18 -2.10
CA GLN A 39 8.47 5.89 -2.52
C GLN A 39 7.63 6.03 -3.79
N LEU A 40 6.81 7.08 -3.90
CA LEU A 40 5.98 7.33 -5.09
C LEU A 40 6.82 7.68 -6.33
N ARG A 41 7.95 8.36 -6.17
CA ARG A 41 8.88 8.66 -7.28
C ARG A 41 9.50 7.40 -7.89
N GLU A 42 9.66 6.34 -7.11
CA GLU A 42 10.13 5.03 -7.59
C GLU A 42 8.98 4.18 -8.18
N ALA A 43 7.73 4.56 -7.92
CA ALA A 43 6.58 3.84 -8.44
C ALA A 43 6.35 4.14 -9.93
N GLY A 44 6.18 3.09 -10.72
CA GLY A 44 5.71 3.18 -12.10
C GLY A 44 4.26 2.73 -12.25
N THR A 45 3.71 2.08 -11.22
CA THR A 45 2.30 1.68 -11.14
C THR A 45 1.90 1.54 -9.68
N LEU A 46 0.74 2.08 -9.33
CA LEU A 46 0.10 1.86 -8.03
C LEU A 46 -0.97 0.77 -8.18
N VAL A 47 -0.99 -0.18 -7.25
CA VAL A 47 -1.99 -1.26 -7.27
C VAL A 47 -2.80 -1.23 -5.98
N PHE A 48 -4.11 -1.26 -6.10
CA PHE A 48 -5.05 -1.14 -5.00
C PHE A 48 -6.05 -2.30 -4.95
N GLY A 49 -6.48 -2.67 -3.77
CA GLY A 49 -7.78 -3.29 -3.56
C GLY A 49 -8.88 -2.23 -3.59
N ARG A 50 -10.13 -2.66 -3.78
CA ARG A 50 -11.28 -1.76 -3.97
C ARG A 50 -11.43 -0.71 -2.86
N VAL A 51 -11.44 -1.12 -1.61
CA VAL A 51 -11.68 -0.22 -0.46
C VAL A 51 -10.63 0.88 -0.39
N THR A 52 -9.34 0.50 -0.48
CA THR A 52 -8.25 1.47 -0.49
C THR A 52 -8.32 2.39 -1.70
N TYR A 53 -8.65 1.85 -2.87
CA TYR A 53 -8.85 2.64 -4.09
C TYR A 53 -9.94 3.69 -3.89
N GLU A 54 -11.11 3.31 -3.40
CA GLU A 54 -12.25 4.21 -3.18
C GLU A 54 -11.88 5.35 -2.21
N GLY A 55 -11.21 5.05 -1.10
CA GLY A 55 -10.73 6.06 -0.14
C GLY A 55 -9.71 7.02 -0.76
N MET A 56 -8.72 6.50 -1.47
CA MET A 56 -7.68 7.32 -2.13
C MET A 56 -8.26 8.16 -3.28
N ALA A 57 -9.17 7.59 -4.08
CA ALA A 57 -9.85 8.29 -5.18
C ALA A 57 -10.81 9.39 -4.69
N ALA A 58 -11.37 9.24 -3.50
CA ALA A 58 -12.22 10.25 -2.88
C ALA A 58 -11.42 11.44 -2.31
N PHE A 59 -10.11 11.29 -2.09
CA PHE A 59 -9.28 12.32 -1.46
C PHE A 59 -8.30 13.00 -2.42
N TRP A 60 -7.38 12.25 -3.04
CA TRP A 60 -6.24 12.84 -3.77
C TRP A 60 -6.59 13.71 -4.97
N PRO A 61 -7.66 13.46 -5.75
CA PRO A 61 -8.07 14.34 -6.84
C PRO A 61 -8.74 15.64 -6.37
N THR A 62 -9.19 15.73 -5.11
CA THR A 62 -9.92 16.89 -4.60
C THR A 62 -8.99 18.09 -4.32
N PRO A 63 -9.54 19.33 -4.26
CA PRO A 63 -8.75 20.48 -3.85
C PRO A 63 -8.12 20.31 -2.46
N ALA A 64 -8.83 19.69 -1.50
CA ALA A 64 -8.31 19.40 -0.16
C ALA A 64 -7.09 18.45 -0.22
N GLY A 65 -7.18 17.36 -0.98
CA GLY A 65 -6.07 16.44 -1.16
C GLY A 65 -4.86 17.11 -1.83
N GLN A 66 -5.11 17.93 -2.85
CA GLN A 66 -4.04 18.66 -3.55
C GLN A 66 -3.35 19.73 -2.68
N GLN A 67 -4.08 20.32 -1.72
CA GLN A 67 -3.55 21.31 -0.80
C GLN A 67 -2.85 20.69 0.42
N SER A 68 -3.25 19.49 0.83
CA SER A 68 -2.66 18.82 2.00
C SER A 68 -1.19 18.47 1.79
N ASP A 69 -0.83 17.94 0.63
CA ASP A 69 0.54 17.67 0.20
C ASP A 69 0.59 17.71 -1.34
N PRO A 70 0.91 18.86 -1.94
CA PRO A 70 0.87 19.05 -3.39
C PRO A 70 1.74 18.07 -4.19
N ASP A 71 2.92 17.71 -3.67
CA ASP A 71 3.86 16.84 -4.36
C ASP A 71 3.40 15.39 -4.31
N VAL A 72 2.93 14.92 -3.15
CA VAL A 72 2.32 13.58 -3.00
C VAL A 72 1.06 13.50 -3.85
N ALA A 73 0.17 14.50 -3.79
CA ALA A 73 -1.05 14.53 -4.59
C ALA A 73 -0.76 14.47 -6.09
N LYS A 74 0.24 15.23 -6.57
CA LYS A 74 0.68 15.18 -7.96
C LYS A 74 1.15 13.76 -8.35
N ALA A 75 2.00 13.15 -7.52
CA ALA A 75 2.50 11.78 -7.77
C ALA A 75 1.35 10.76 -7.78
N MET A 76 0.45 10.82 -6.80
CA MET A 76 -0.72 9.94 -6.71
C MET A 76 -1.65 10.09 -7.92
N ASN A 77 -1.90 11.32 -8.37
CA ASN A 77 -2.81 11.57 -9.49
C ASN A 77 -2.22 11.21 -10.86
N THR A 78 -0.91 11.35 -11.05
CA THR A 78 -0.26 11.11 -12.36
C THR A 78 0.25 9.70 -12.56
N THR A 79 0.59 8.96 -11.49
CA THR A 79 1.07 7.58 -11.61
C THR A 79 -0.04 6.65 -12.11
N PRO A 80 0.20 5.78 -13.12
CA PRO A 80 -0.74 4.76 -13.55
C PRO A 80 -1.22 3.88 -12.42
N LYS A 81 -2.50 3.52 -12.43
CA LYS A 81 -3.14 2.78 -11.35
C LYS A 81 -3.83 1.51 -11.86
N ILE A 82 -3.81 0.49 -11.04
CA ILE A 82 -4.58 -0.73 -11.22
C ILE A 82 -5.41 -0.94 -9.95
N VAL A 83 -6.68 -1.27 -10.10
CA VAL A 83 -7.52 -1.72 -9.00
C VAL A 83 -7.94 -3.18 -9.22
N ILE A 84 -7.66 -4.01 -8.23
CA ILE A 84 -8.09 -5.42 -8.23
C ILE A 84 -9.45 -5.49 -7.55
N SER A 85 -10.50 -5.75 -8.33
CA SER A 85 -11.86 -5.84 -7.79
C SER A 85 -12.81 -6.59 -8.71
N ARG A 86 -13.58 -7.50 -8.14
CA ARG A 86 -14.68 -8.20 -8.84
C ARG A 86 -16.00 -7.42 -8.83
N THR A 87 -16.10 -6.37 -8.01
CA THR A 87 -17.36 -5.63 -7.77
C THR A 87 -17.31 -4.19 -8.23
N LEU A 88 -16.13 -3.62 -8.49
CA LEU A 88 -15.98 -2.26 -9.02
C LEU A 88 -16.22 -2.31 -10.54
N ALA A 89 -17.35 -1.79 -10.99
CA ALA A 89 -17.69 -1.81 -12.41
C ALA A 89 -16.83 -0.84 -13.24
N GLN A 90 -16.52 0.34 -12.68
CA GLN A 90 -15.74 1.39 -13.36
C GLN A 90 -14.93 2.18 -12.37
N ALA A 91 -13.68 2.47 -12.73
CA ALA A 91 -12.82 3.37 -12.00
C ALA A 91 -13.02 4.81 -12.47
N THR A 92 -13.12 5.75 -11.51
CA THR A 92 -13.33 7.18 -11.79
C THR A 92 -12.05 8.00 -11.69
N TRP A 93 -11.03 7.51 -10.99
CA TRP A 93 -9.75 8.18 -10.87
C TRP A 93 -8.93 8.00 -12.16
N VAL A 94 -8.53 9.11 -12.76
CA VAL A 94 -7.83 9.13 -14.06
C VAL A 94 -6.58 8.24 -14.04
N GLY A 95 -6.36 7.50 -15.15
CA GLY A 95 -5.22 6.60 -15.30
C GLY A 95 -5.35 5.28 -14.52
N THR A 96 -6.59 4.87 -14.21
CA THR A 96 -6.88 3.62 -13.49
C THR A 96 -7.46 2.55 -14.42
N GLN A 97 -6.89 1.34 -14.35
CA GLN A 97 -7.41 0.12 -14.95
C GLN A 97 -8.05 -0.76 -13.88
N VAL A 98 -9.21 -1.37 -14.18
CA VAL A 98 -9.85 -2.38 -13.31
C VAL A 98 -9.47 -3.77 -13.81
N ILE A 99 -9.00 -4.63 -12.91
CA ILE A 99 -8.79 -6.06 -13.14
C ILE A 99 -9.77 -6.82 -12.27
N SER A 100 -10.74 -7.46 -12.89
CA SER A 100 -11.80 -8.20 -12.19
C SER A 100 -11.52 -9.69 -12.03
N THR A 101 -10.68 -10.27 -12.88
CA THR A 101 -10.31 -11.70 -12.87
C THR A 101 -8.84 -11.86 -13.26
N GLY A 102 -8.22 -12.98 -12.87
CA GLY A 102 -6.84 -13.28 -13.27
C GLY A 102 -5.80 -12.29 -12.71
N ALA A 103 -6.05 -11.68 -11.55
CA ALA A 103 -5.19 -10.64 -10.99
C ALA A 103 -3.73 -11.09 -10.85
N GLU A 104 -3.50 -12.32 -10.39
CA GLU A 104 -2.15 -12.87 -10.21
C GLU A 104 -1.39 -12.93 -11.53
N GLN A 105 -2.04 -13.46 -12.59
CA GLN A 105 -1.44 -13.58 -13.92
C GLN A 105 -1.15 -12.20 -14.52
N GLU A 106 -2.06 -11.24 -14.37
CA GLU A 106 -1.87 -9.88 -14.88
C GLU A 106 -0.75 -9.14 -14.12
N LEU A 107 -0.67 -9.29 -12.81
CA LEU A 107 0.41 -8.74 -12.01
C LEU A 107 1.77 -9.40 -12.33
N ALA A 108 1.80 -10.72 -12.57
CA ALA A 108 3.00 -11.43 -13.01
C ALA A 108 3.49 -10.91 -14.36
N LYS A 109 2.61 -10.72 -15.34
CA LYS A 109 2.93 -10.09 -16.63
C LYS A 109 3.47 -8.68 -16.47
N LEU A 110 2.82 -7.87 -15.61
CA LEU A 110 3.26 -6.50 -15.32
C LEU A 110 4.67 -6.45 -14.73
N LYS A 111 5.03 -7.38 -13.85
CA LYS A 111 6.40 -7.49 -13.28
C LYS A 111 7.46 -7.74 -14.36
N GLN A 112 7.14 -8.46 -15.43
CA GLN A 112 8.09 -8.77 -16.51
C GLN A 112 8.32 -7.58 -17.46
N GLN A 113 7.45 -6.57 -17.45
CA GLN A 113 7.60 -5.40 -18.30
C GLN A 113 8.76 -4.51 -17.81
N PRO A 114 9.40 -3.73 -18.70
CA PRO A 114 10.34 -2.69 -18.29
C PRO A 114 9.59 -1.56 -17.57
N GLY A 115 10.27 -0.89 -16.65
CA GLY A 115 9.70 0.26 -15.93
C GLY A 115 10.11 0.29 -14.47
N LYS A 116 9.63 1.33 -13.77
CA LYS A 116 9.78 1.50 -12.33
C LYS A 116 8.94 0.50 -11.55
N ASP A 117 9.13 0.45 -10.25
CA ASP A 117 8.51 -0.52 -9.35
C ASP A 117 6.98 -0.47 -9.32
N ILE A 118 6.37 -1.55 -8.87
CA ILE A 118 4.95 -1.69 -8.62
C ILE A 118 4.74 -1.54 -7.13
N VAL A 119 3.93 -0.55 -6.73
CA VAL A 119 3.69 -0.24 -5.32
C VAL A 119 2.23 -0.51 -4.97
N ILE A 120 2.01 -1.23 -3.87
CA ILE A 120 0.69 -1.48 -3.27
C ILE A 120 0.59 -0.61 -2.02
N PRO A 121 0.02 0.61 -2.08
CA PRO A 121 -0.12 1.47 -0.91
C PRO A 121 -1.38 1.09 -0.13
N GLY A 122 -1.21 0.41 0.98
CA GLY A 122 -2.33 -0.13 1.74
C GLY A 122 -2.88 -1.43 1.15
N SER A 123 -4.20 -1.71 1.34
CA SER A 123 -4.86 -2.94 0.88
C SER A 123 -4.35 -4.20 1.56
N SER A 124 -4.57 -4.31 2.88
CA SER A 124 -4.16 -5.47 3.69
C SER A 124 -4.61 -6.80 3.09
N THR A 125 -5.88 -6.89 2.66
CA THR A 125 -6.43 -8.09 2.01
C THR A 125 -5.73 -8.45 0.72
N LEU A 126 -5.43 -7.46 -0.15
CA LEU A 126 -4.69 -7.70 -1.38
C LEU A 126 -3.26 -8.15 -1.08
N THR A 127 -2.57 -7.47 -0.15
CA THR A 127 -1.22 -7.85 0.28
C THR A 127 -1.20 -9.27 0.82
N ALA A 128 -2.12 -9.63 1.72
CA ALA A 128 -2.23 -10.98 2.26
C ALA A 128 -2.43 -12.04 1.16
N SER A 129 -3.27 -11.75 0.15
CA SER A 129 -3.50 -12.67 -0.96
C SER A 129 -2.28 -12.87 -1.87
N LEU A 130 -1.36 -11.91 -1.90
CA LEU A 130 -0.14 -11.99 -2.73
C LEU A 130 1.05 -12.64 -2.01
N LEU A 131 1.03 -12.76 -0.68
CA LEU A 131 2.13 -13.37 0.08
C LEU A 131 2.48 -14.80 -0.41
N PRO A 132 1.51 -15.72 -0.63
CA PRO A 132 1.84 -17.09 -1.05
C PRO A 132 2.25 -17.20 -2.52
N THR A 133 2.03 -16.16 -3.35
CA THR A 133 2.23 -16.26 -4.81
C THR A 133 3.68 -16.04 -5.26
N GLY A 134 4.57 -15.56 -4.38
CA GLY A 134 5.92 -15.17 -4.73
C GLY A 134 6.02 -13.89 -5.58
N LEU A 135 4.91 -13.19 -5.81
CA LEU A 135 4.91 -11.95 -6.59
C LEU A 135 5.42 -10.75 -5.79
N LEU A 136 5.25 -10.76 -4.46
CA LEU A 136 5.66 -9.68 -3.58
C LEU A 136 7.15 -9.80 -3.23
N ASP A 137 7.96 -8.85 -3.69
CA ASP A 137 9.39 -8.84 -3.44
C ASP A 137 9.74 -8.19 -2.10
N GLU A 138 8.94 -7.21 -1.67
CA GLU A 138 9.20 -6.45 -0.45
C GLU A 138 7.89 -6.06 0.25
N LEU A 139 7.88 -6.24 1.56
CA LEU A 139 6.80 -5.81 2.45
C LEU A 139 7.34 -4.75 3.39
N ARG A 140 6.77 -3.55 3.33
CA ARG A 140 7.07 -2.41 4.19
C ARG A 140 5.96 -2.24 5.20
N ILE A 141 6.28 -2.35 6.48
CA ILE A 141 5.33 -2.17 7.58
C ILE A 141 5.78 -1.00 8.43
N MET A 142 5.01 0.07 8.44
CA MET A 142 5.23 1.21 9.33
C MET A 142 4.40 1.03 10.60
N VAL A 143 5.10 0.77 11.70
CA VAL A 143 4.51 0.64 13.03
C VAL A 143 4.40 2.03 13.64
N ASN A 144 3.17 2.46 13.92
CA ASN A 144 2.88 3.70 14.63
C ASN A 144 2.94 3.47 16.13
N PRO A 145 3.41 4.44 16.93
CA PRO A 145 3.56 4.32 18.39
C PRO A 145 2.21 4.48 19.11
N VAL A 146 1.23 3.66 18.75
CA VAL A 146 -0.13 3.66 19.31
C VAL A 146 -0.62 2.24 19.51
N ILE A 147 -1.40 2.00 20.56
CA ILE A 147 -2.14 0.76 20.83
C ILE A 147 -3.61 1.05 20.59
N LEU A 148 -4.27 0.30 19.71
CA LEU A 148 -5.70 0.43 19.43
C LEU A 148 -6.55 -0.50 20.31
N GLY A 149 -5.99 -1.64 20.72
CA GLY A 149 -6.69 -2.66 21.54
C GLY A 149 -7.71 -3.50 20.77
N GLN A 150 -8.28 -2.93 19.71
CA GLN A 150 -9.24 -3.60 18.81
C GLN A 150 -9.22 -2.93 17.44
N GLY A 151 -9.67 -3.65 16.41
CA GLY A 151 -9.68 -3.12 15.05
C GLY A 151 -9.55 -4.21 13.99
N ARG A 152 -9.13 -3.80 12.79
CA ARG A 152 -8.84 -4.74 11.69
C ARG A 152 -7.37 -5.15 11.73
N SER A 153 -7.12 -6.42 11.99
CA SER A 153 -5.77 -7.00 11.98
C SER A 153 -5.14 -6.88 10.58
N LEU A 154 -3.84 -6.54 10.56
CA LEU A 154 -3.09 -6.30 9.31
C LEU A 154 -3.10 -7.50 8.35
N PHE A 155 -3.01 -8.72 8.86
CA PHE A 155 -2.94 -9.96 8.08
C PHE A 155 -4.03 -10.96 8.46
N ALA A 156 -5.24 -10.47 8.76
CA ALA A 156 -6.35 -11.36 9.08
C ALA A 156 -6.59 -12.37 7.94
N GLY A 157 -6.56 -13.66 8.27
CA GLY A 157 -6.78 -14.75 7.31
C GLY A 157 -5.60 -15.08 6.39
N ALA A 158 -4.43 -14.46 6.58
CA ALA A 158 -3.22 -14.87 5.87
C ALA A 158 -2.65 -16.17 6.45
N ASP A 159 -2.10 -17.02 5.59
CA ASP A 159 -1.33 -18.17 5.99
C ASP A 159 0.01 -17.76 6.61
N MET A 160 0.57 -18.66 7.44
CA MET A 160 1.88 -18.44 8.04
C MET A 160 2.94 -18.25 6.93
N THR A 161 3.56 -17.09 6.93
CA THR A 161 4.61 -16.73 5.98
C THR A 161 5.84 -16.23 6.74
N SER A 162 6.98 -16.85 6.50
CA SER A 162 8.26 -16.39 7.05
C SER A 162 8.73 -15.11 6.36
N LEU A 163 9.30 -14.19 7.15
CA LEU A 163 9.79 -12.92 6.65
C LEU A 163 11.28 -12.76 6.99
N LYS A 164 12.08 -12.36 6.01
CA LYS A 164 13.46 -11.95 6.22
C LYS A 164 13.52 -10.45 6.40
N LEU A 165 14.01 -9.99 7.54
CA LEU A 165 14.24 -8.56 7.76
C LEU A 165 15.39 -8.07 6.86
N LEU A 166 15.15 -7.01 6.10
CA LEU A 166 16.13 -6.38 5.21
C LEU A 166 16.76 -5.17 5.90
N LYS A 167 15.94 -4.27 6.43
CA LYS A 167 16.37 -3.08 7.19
C LYS A 167 15.25 -2.53 8.05
N THR A 168 15.60 -1.61 8.93
CA THR A 168 14.66 -0.78 9.70
C THR A 168 14.97 0.70 9.49
N GLN A 169 13.97 1.54 9.68
CA GLN A 169 14.12 2.99 9.66
C GLN A 169 13.27 3.57 10.80
N GLN A 170 13.88 4.41 11.63
CA GLN A 170 13.17 5.15 12.67
C GLN A 170 12.84 6.55 12.16
N PHE A 171 11.69 7.05 12.57
CA PHE A 171 11.21 8.40 12.31
C PHE A 171 11.20 9.19 13.61
N THR A 172 11.42 10.48 13.54
CA THR A 172 11.40 11.38 14.72
C THR A 172 10.04 11.40 15.42
N SER A 173 8.97 11.12 14.69
CA SER A 173 7.62 10.94 15.21
C SER A 173 7.41 9.71 16.09
N GLY A 174 8.40 8.81 16.17
CA GLY A 174 8.30 7.52 16.86
C GLY A 174 7.82 6.38 15.96
N ASN A 175 7.46 6.63 14.71
CA ASN A 175 7.18 5.58 13.75
C ASN A 175 8.43 4.74 13.49
N VAL A 176 8.25 3.43 13.30
CA VAL A 176 9.32 2.51 12.89
C VAL A 176 8.89 1.79 11.62
N LEU A 177 9.67 1.95 10.56
CA LEU A 177 9.44 1.26 9.30
C LEU A 177 10.31 0.02 9.20
N LEU A 178 9.67 -1.11 9.00
CA LEU A 178 10.26 -2.44 8.85
C LEU A 178 10.17 -2.84 7.37
N TYR A 179 11.31 -3.23 6.80
CA TYR A 179 11.38 -3.73 5.43
C TYR A 179 11.65 -5.23 5.47
N TYR A 180 10.74 -6.00 4.92
CA TYR A 180 10.84 -7.45 4.89
C TYR A 180 10.80 -7.99 3.47
N GLN A 181 11.46 -9.11 3.27
CA GLN A 181 11.29 -9.98 2.11
C GLN A 181 10.47 -11.20 2.54
N PRO A 182 9.30 -11.46 1.91
CA PRO A 182 8.60 -12.72 2.12
C PRO A 182 9.45 -13.90 1.63
N ILE A 183 9.48 -14.97 2.43
CA ILE A 183 10.14 -16.23 2.06
C ILE A 183 9.05 -17.16 1.57
N THR A 184 9.04 -17.43 0.27
CA THR A 184 8.20 -18.49 -0.33
C THR A 184 8.95 -19.80 -0.26
N ASN A 185 8.32 -20.82 0.33
CA ASN A 185 8.85 -22.19 0.36
C ASN A 185 8.79 -22.83 -1.02
#